data_6955dcef2b9d6569dd2c6a6321bdd616
#
_entry.id   6955dcef2b9d6569dd2c6a6321bdd616
#
_cell.length_a   1.000
_cell.length_b   1.000
_cell.length_c   1.000
_cell.angle_alpha   90.00
_cell.angle_beta   90.00
_cell.angle_gamma   90.00
#
_symmetry.space_group_name_H-M   'P 1'
#
loop_
_entity.id
_entity.type
_entity.pdbx_description
1 polymer ?
#
loop_
_entity_poly.entity_id
_entity_poly.type
_entity_poly.pdbx_seq_one_letter_code
_entity_poly.pdbx_strand_id
1 'polypeptide(L)'
;LYISGGAALSPAVARTFFALGVPIYQGYGMTETSPIISVNKVGHNHPNTVGPALPNIEVRLGEGDELQVRGPTVMKGYWNREEATKAIFTEDGWLRTGDVCTIYPDGNIRITGRIKEIIVTSTGEKVPPADLESAITSDRLFSQCMVVGDDRPFIAAVAVVNPDEFKTVCGELGLDPAKPESLQDPAFRKAALKRIKTSTAGFPNYGVPRQVHCTLDAWTIDNGLLTPTLKMKRNLIRQRYTAEINALYDTLVKR
;
A
#
# COMPACT_ATOMS: atom_id res chain seq x y z
N LEU A 1 -15.83 20.46 7.76
CA LEU A 1 -15.30 19.16 8.16
C LEU A 1 -15.10 18.31 6.91
N TYR A 2 -13.89 17.83 6.68
CA TYR A 2 -13.56 16.94 5.56
C TYR A 2 -13.19 15.57 6.14
N ILE A 3 -13.86 14.51 5.67
CA ILE A 3 -13.62 13.14 6.11
C ILE A 3 -13.13 12.33 4.91
N SER A 4 -12.05 11.59 5.07
CA SER A 4 -11.56 10.62 4.10
C SER A 4 -11.72 9.20 4.65
N GLY A 5 -12.26 8.30 3.84
CA GLY A 5 -12.46 6.90 4.17
C GLY A 5 -12.54 6.02 2.94
N GLY A 6 -12.58 4.68 3.13
CA GLY A 6 -12.66 3.71 2.04
C GLY A 6 -11.32 3.36 1.38
N ALA A 7 -10.31 4.21 1.50
CA ALA A 7 -8.92 3.93 1.09
C ALA A 7 -7.95 4.66 2.02
N ALA A 8 -6.72 4.16 2.10
CA ALA A 8 -5.68 4.81 2.87
C ALA A 8 -5.34 6.19 2.26
N LEU A 9 -5.33 7.22 3.09
CA LEU A 9 -4.84 8.56 2.70
C LEU A 9 -3.35 8.64 3.03
N SER A 10 -2.55 9.08 2.06
CA SER A 10 -1.12 9.32 2.31
C SER A 10 -0.94 10.33 3.46
N PRO A 11 -0.11 10.02 4.47
CA PRO A 11 0.20 10.96 5.55
C PRO A 11 0.78 12.29 5.06
N ALA A 12 1.51 12.28 3.95
CA ALA A 12 2.05 13.49 3.35
C ALA A 12 0.92 14.40 2.83
N VAL A 13 -0.06 13.82 2.12
CA VAL A 13 -1.25 14.53 1.65
C VAL A 13 -2.04 15.09 2.82
N ALA A 14 -2.32 14.27 3.85
CA ALA A 14 -3.03 14.71 5.04
C ALA A 14 -2.34 15.90 5.72
N ARG A 15 -1.01 15.87 5.88
CA ARG A 15 -0.22 16.97 6.44
C ARG A 15 -0.24 18.22 5.57
N THR A 16 -0.19 18.08 4.23
CA THR A 16 -0.26 19.23 3.31
C THR A 16 -1.59 19.95 3.47
N PHE A 17 -2.71 19.23 3.45
CA PHE A 17 -4.02 19.83 3.67
C PHE A 17 -4.16 20.47 5.05
N PHE A 18 -3.62 19.83 6.08
CA PHE A 18 -3.60 20.39 7.42
C PHE A 18 -2.82 21.73 7.47
N ALA A 19 -1.65 21.80 6.82
CA ALA A 19 -0.83 23.01 6.73
C ALA A 19 -1.54 24.15 5.95
N LEU A 20 -2.43 23.80 5.00
CA LEU A 20 -3.26 24.75 4.28
C LEU A 20 -4.52 25.19 5.08
N GLY A 21 -4.67 24.76 6.33
CA GLY A 21 -5.83 25.09 7.15
C GLY A 21 -7.08 24.27 6.81
N VAL A 22 -6.94 23.18 6.07
CA VAL A 22 -8.03 22.29 5.64
C VAL A 22 -7.80 20.89 6.27
N PRO A 23 -8.12 20.68 7.56
CA PRO A 23 -7.88 19.41 8.21
C PRO A 23 -8.78 18.31 7.63
N ILE A 24 -8.16 17.24 7.14
CA ILE A 24 -8.84 16.03 6.70
C ILE A 24 -8.78 15.01 7.84
N TYR A 25 -9.92 14.47 8.23
CA TYR A 25 -10.06 13.45 9.26
C TYR A 25 -10.20 12.09 8.59
N GLN A 26 -9.30 11.19 8.88
CA GLN A 26 -9.39 9.83 8.35
C GLN A 26 -10.33 8.99 9.21
N GLY A 27 -11.20 8.21 8.53
CA GLY A 27 -12.01 7.16 9.12
C GLY A 27 -11.67 5.82 8.47
N TYR A 28 -11.77 4.75 9.27
CA TYR A 28 -11.52 3.39 8.83
C TYR A 28 -12.71 2.50 9.17
N GLY A 29 -12.97 1.56 8.28
CA GLY A 29 -13.97 0.54 8.45
C GLY A 29 -14.16 -0.28 7.19
N MET A 30 -15.15 -1.16 7.23
CA MET A 30 -15.46 -2.09 6.16
C MET A 30 -16.97 -2.32 6.11
N THR A 31 -17.47 -2.87 5.03
CA THR A 31 -18.91 -3.16 4.86
C THR A 31 -19.45 -4.00 6.00
N GLU A 32 -18.65 -4.95 6.46
CA GLU A 32 -18.95 -5.88 7.56
C GLU A 32 -19.10 -5.19 8.93
N THR A 33 -18.77 -3.90 9.03
CA THR A 33 -18.88 -3.11 10.27
C THR A 33 -19.83 -1.91 10.16
N SER A 34 -20.63 -1.80 9.10
CA SER A 34 -21.77 -0.87 8.88
C SER A 34 -21.46 0.64 9.00
N PRO A 35 -20.54 1.23 8.33
CA PRO A 35 -19.26 0.74 7.83
C PRO A 35 -18.07 1.12 8.71
N ILE A 36 -18.21 1.94 9.79
CA ILE A 36 -17.11 2.65 10.46
C ILE A 36 -16.69 1.93 11.74
N ILE A 37 -15.38 1.71 11.89
CA ILE A 37 -14.73 1.18 13.10
C ILE A 37 -14.12 2.32 13.90
N SER A 38 -13.36 3.20 13.26
CA SER A 38 -12.61 4.28 13.89
C SER A 38 -12.62 5.55 13.07
N VAL A 39 -12.38 6.69 13.73
CA VAL A 39 -12.26 7.99 13.06
C VAL A 39 -11.40 8.94 13.89
N ASN A 40 -10.58 9.76 13.23
CA ASN A 40 -9.86 10.84 13.86
C ASN A 40 -10.81 11.88 14.47
N LYS A 41 -10.50 12.38 15.65
CA LYS A 41 -11.35 13.34 16.37
C LYS A 41 -10.96 14.78 16.05
N VAL A 42 -11.94 15.67 16.05
CA VAL A 42 -11.70 17.11 15.98
C VAL A 42 -10.88 17.54 17.21
N GLY A 43 -9.82 18.31 16.99
CA GLY A 43 -8.87 18.71 18.05
C GLY A 43 -7.78 17.68 18.36
N HIS A 44 -7.92 16.42 17.91
CA HIS A 44 -6.96 15.33 18.12
C HIS A 44 -6.78 14.53 16.81
N ASN A 45 -6.45 15.23 15.71
CA ASN A 45 -6.24 14.63 14.41
C ASN A 45 -4.79 14.19 14.25
N HIS A 46 -4.57 12.88 14.10
CA HIS A 46 -3.28 12.28 13.82
C HIS A 46 -3.20 11.82 12.35
N PRO A 47 -2.49 12.55 11.46
CA PRO A 47 -2.45 12.26 10.03
C PRO A 47 -1.94 10.86 9.65
N ASN A 48 -1.22 10.20 10.57
CA ASN A 48 -0.67 8.84 10.34
C ASN A 48 -1.61 7.74 10.86
N THR A 49 -2.77 8.07 11.41
CA THR A 49 -3.71 7.14 12.01
C THR A 49 -5.11 7.32 11.45
N VAL A 50 -5.95 6.33 11.70
CA VAL A 50 -7.38 6.37 11.40
C VAL A 50 -8.22 6.71 12.64
N GLY A 51 -7.57 7.23 13.69
CA GLY A 51 -8.19 7.60 14.96
C GLY A 51 -8.47 6.42 15.88
N PRO A 52 -9.03 6.69 17.07
CA PRO A 52 -9.49 5.65 17.99
C PRO A 52 -10.79 5.02 17.51
N ALA A 53 -11.09 3.83 18.05
CA ALA A 53 -12.37 3.17 17.82
C ALA A 53 -13.55 4.06 18.26
N LEU A 54 -14.67 3.91 17.57
CA LEU A 54 -15.91 4.58 17.94
C LEU A 54 -16.43 4.07 19.30
N PRO A 55 -17.23 4.86 20.02
CA PRO A 55 -17.92 4.39 21.23
C PRO A 55 -18.67 3.08 20.95
N ASN A 56 -18.61 2.14 21.89
CA ASN A 56 -19.21 0.79 21.80
C ASN A 56 -18.61 -0.14 20.74
N ILE A 57 -17.48 0.23 20.12
CA ILE A 57 -16.68 -0.65 19.29
C ILE A 57 -15.43 -1.07 20.10
N GLU A 58 -15.30 -2.36 20.31
CA GLU A 58 -14.12 -2.95 20.91
C GLU A 58 -13.14 -3.35 19.83
N VAL A 59 -11.84 -3.13 20.07
CA VAL A 59 -10.76 -3.52 19.14
C VAL A 59 -9.67 -4.23 19.92
N ARG A 60 -9.05 -5.22 19.28
CA ARG A 60 -7.86 -5.91 19.79
C ARG A 60 -6.94 -6.31 18.65
N LEU A 61 -5.70 -6.67 18.99
CA LEU A 61 -4.77 -7.34 18.08
C LEU A 61 -4.94 -8.85 18.22
N GLY A 62 -5.13 -9.51 17.09
CA GLY A 62 -5.07 -10.95 16.94
C GLY A 62 -3.69 -11.41 16.51
N GLU A 63 -3.59 -12.64 16.02
CA GLU A 63 -2.36 -13.20 15.49
C GLU A 63 -1.84 -12.38 14.31
N GLY A 64 -0.53 -12.10 14.29
CA GLY A 64 0.11 -11.30 13.25
C GLY A 64 -0.32 -9.83 13.23
N ASP A 65 -0.68 -9.28 14.40
CA ASP A 65 -1.16 -7.92 14.58
C ASP A 65 -2.43 -7.60 13.77
N GLU A 66 -3.25 -8.64 13.49
CA GLU A 66 -4.55 -8.45 12.84
C GLU A 66 -5.48 -7.63 13.72
N LEU A 67 -6.06 -6.58 13.16
CA LEU A 67 -7.14 -5.86 13.83
C LEU A 67 -8.39 -6.74 13.89
N GLN A 68 -8.86 -7.01 15.10
CA GLN A 68 -10.11 -7.71 15.37
C GLN A 68 -11.09 -6.77 16.05
N VAL A 69 -12.37 -6.89 15.67
CA VAL A 69 -13.40 -5.91 16.05
C VAL A 69 -14.63 -6.63 16.62
N ARG A 70 -15.22 -6.07 17.66
CA ARG A 70 -16.50 -6.49 18.23
C ARG A 70 -17.35 -5.29 18.55
N GLY A 71 -18.66 -5.37 18.29
CA GLY A 71 -19.57 -4.28 18.61
C GLY A 71 -20.89 -4.36 17.84
N PRO A 72 -21.83 -3.47 18.14
CA PRO A 72 -23.18 -3.51 17.58
C PRO A 72 -23.25 -3.25 16.07
N THR A 73 -22.22 -2.64 15.49
CA THR A 73 -22.13 -2.36 14.05
C THR A 73 -21.61 -3.53 13.23
N VAL A 74 -21.08 -4.56 13.90
CA VAL A 74 -20.57 -5.77 13.22
C VAL A 74 -21.74 -6.57 12.66
N MET A 75 -21.62 -6.97 11.39
CA MET A 75 -22.63 -7.78 10.71
C MET A 75 -22.87 -9.12 11.42
N LYS A 76 -24.06 -9.68 11.24
CA LYS A 76 -24.40 -11.03 11.72
C LYS A 76 -23.74 -12.14 10.89
N GLY A 77 -23.43 -11.88 9.64
CA GLY A 77 -22.83 -12.81 8.70
C GLY A 77 -23.20 -12.50 7.26
N TYR A 78 -22.61 -13.26 6.35
CA TYR A 78 -22.91 -13.18 4.92
C TYR A 78 -24.16 -13.98 4.58
N TRP A 79 -25.04 -13.39 3.77
CA TRP A 79 -26.29 -14.01 3.33
C TRP A 79 -26.02 -15.32 2.59
N ASN A 80 -26.62 -16.42 3.08
CA ASN A 80 -26.47 -17.78 2.53
C ASN A 80 -24.99 -18.24 2.33
N ARG A 81 -24.06 -17.80 3.19
CA ARG A 81 -22.62 -18.11 3.12
C ARG A 81 -22.08 -18.45 4.53
N GLU A 82 -22.55 -19.55 5.09
CA GLU A 82 -22.16 -19.96 6.46
C GLU A 82 -20.65 -20.18 6.61
N GLU A 83 -20.02 -20.88 5.67
CA GLU A 83 -18.58 -21.14 5.73
C GLU A 83 -17.74 -19.83 5.67
N ALA A 84 -18.13 -18.90 4.79
CA ALA A 84 -17.48 -17.59 4.72
C ALA A 84 -17.70 -16.78 6.00
N THR A 85 -18.89 -16.92 6.60
CA THR A 85 -19.21 -16.28 7.88
C THR A 85 -18.35 -16.86 9.01
N LYS A 86 -18.27 -18.19 9.14
CA LYS A 86 -17.42 -18.84 10.13
C LYS A 86 -15.96 -18.46 9.98
N ALA A 87 -15.46 -18.35 8.74
CA ALA A 87 -14.06 -18.03 8.46
C ALA A 87 -13.66 -16.60 8.88
N ILE A 88 -14.61 -15.64 8.88
CA ILE A 88 -14.33 -14.24 9.22
C ILE A 88 -14.47 -13.95 10.72
N PHE A 89 -15.05 -14.84 11.51
CA PHE A 89 -15.14 -14.69 12.95
C PHE A 89 -14.15 -15.60 13.68
N THR A 90 -13.66 -15.14 14.82
CA THR A 90 -12.95 -15.97 15.77
C THR A 90 -13.94 -16.83 16.58
N GLU A 91 -13.46 -17.88 17.25
CA GLU A 91 -14.30 -18.73 18.10
C GLU A 91 -14.98 -17.96 19.24
N ASP A 92 -14.34 -16.90 19.74
CA ASP A 92 -14.85 -16.03 20.79
C ASP A 92 -15.63 -14.80 20.24
N GLY A 93 -16.00 -14.83 18.94
CA GLY A 93 -16.97 -13.92 18.32
C GLY A 93 -16.42 -12.56 17.86
N TRP A 94 -15.11 -12.42 17.67
CA TRP A 94 -14.53 -11.22 17.08
C TRP A 94 -14.48 -11.31 15.55
N LEU A 95 -14.83 -10.23 14.88
CA LEU A 95 -14.66 -10.10 13.44
C LEU A 95 -13.19 -9.91 13.10
N ARG A 96 -12.65 -10.74 12.22
CA ARG A 96 -11.33 -10.60 11.62
C ARG A 96 -11.40 -9.60 10.47
N THR A 97 -10.68 -8.48 10.56
CA THR A 97 -10.70 -7.48 9.47
C THR A 97 -9.80 -7.86 8.30
N GLY A 98 -8.81 -8.71 8.54
CA GLY A 98 -7.73 -9.01 7.60
C GLY A 98 -6.74 -7.85 7.43
N ASP A 99 -6.90 -6.76 8.17
CA ASP A 99 -5.99 -5.61 8.16
C ASP A 99 -5.03 -5.70 9.35
N VAL A 100 -3.75 -5.44 9.10
CA VAL A 100 -2.69 -5.40 10.12
C VAL A 100 -2.57 -3.97 10.64
N CYS A 101 -2.43 -3.82 11.95
CA CYS A 101 -2.39 -2.50 12.56
C CYS A 101 -1.49 -2.42 13.79
N THR A 102 -1.23 -1.19 14.21
CA THR A 102 -0.70 -0.85 15.52
C THR A 102 -1.77 -0.07 16.27
N ILE A 103 -2.06 -0.47 17.51
CA ILE A 103 -2.90 0.29 18.43
C ILE A 103 -1.98 1.02 19.42
N TYR A 104 -1.99 2.35 19.38
CA TYR A 104 -1.18 3.17 20.28
C TYR A 104 -1.79 3.25 21.69
N PRO A 105 -1.00 3.61 22.72
CA PRO A 105 -1.49 3.73 24.11
C PRO A 105 -2.66 4.72 24.29
N ASP A 106 -2.76 5.72 23.41
CA ASP A 106 -3.85 6.70 23.39
C ASP A 106 -5.11 6.20 22.66
N GLY A 107 -5.10 4.94 22.22
CA GLY A 107 -6.19 4.28 21.48
C GLY A 107 -6.22 4.57 19.97
N ASN A 108 -5.34 5.41 19.46
CA ASN A 108 -5.26 5.65 18.02
C ASN A 108 -4.82 4.38 17.28
N ILE A 109 -5.43 4.13 16.10
CA ILE A 109 -5.15 2.95 15.28
C ILE A 109 -4.40 3.41 14.02
N ARG A 110 -3.28 2.75 13.72
CA ARG A 110 -2.55 2.90 12.47
C ARG A 110 -2.66 1.58 11.69
N ILE A 111 -3.31 1.62 10.54
CA ILE A 111 -3.34 0.49 9.59
C ILE A 111 -1.99 0.46 8.87
N THR A 112 -1.31 -0.68 8.89
CA THR A 112 0.01 -0.88 8.29
C THR A 112 -0.02 -1.77 7.05
N GLY A 113 -1.12 -2.50 6.82
CA GLY A 113 -1.28 -3.35 5.63
C GLY A 113 -2.43 -4.32 5.73
N ARG A 114 -2.44 -5.30 4.83
CA ARG A 114 -3.38 -6.43 4.85
C ARG A 114 -2.64 -7.74 4.98
N ILE A 115 -3.15 -8.65 5.78
CA ILE A 115 -2.56 -10.00 5.98
C ILE A 115 -2.31 -10.70 4.65
N LYS A 116 -3.30 -10.69 3.76
CA LYS A 116 -3.23 -11.33 2.43
C LYS A 116 -2.29 -10.63 1.44
N GLU A 117 -1.83 -9.42 1.76
CA GLU A 117 -0.95 -8.63 0.90
C GLU A 117 0.48 -8.55 1.45
N ILE A 118 0.72 -9.01 2.68
CA ILE A 118 2.07 -9.08 3.24
C ILE A 118 2.93 -9.97 2.35
N ILE A 119 4.01 -9.39 1.87
CA ILE A 119 5.02 -10.12 1.10
C ILE A 119 5.89 -10.89 2.08
N VAL A 120 6.01 -12.19 1.87
CA VAL A 120 6.95 -13.04 2.63
C VAL A 120 8.08 -13.43 1.70
N THR A 121 9.28 -12.89 1.97
CA THR A 121 10.46 -13.21 1.17
C THR A 121 10.94 -14.65 1.42
N SER A 122 11.78 -15.20 0.55
CA SER A 122 12.39 -16.52 0.74
C SER A 122 13.29 -16.60 1.98
N THR A 123 13.66 -15.46 2.56
CA THR A 123 14.41 -15.35 3.82
C THR A 123 13.51 -15.25 5.05
N GLY A 124 12.16 -15.28 4.85
CA GLY A 124 11.17 -15.22 5.92
C GLY A 124 10.81 -13.81 6.40
N GLU A 125 11.37 -12.77 5.79
CA GLU A 125 11.05 -11.39 6.13
C GLU A 125 9.63 -11.05 5.68
N LYS A 126 8.84 -10.42 6.56
CA LYS A 126 7.48 -9.96 6.30
C LYS A 126 7.49 -8.48 5.96
N VAL A 127 7.05 -8.13 4.77
CA VAL A 127 7.09 -6.75 4.25
C VAL A 127 5.67 -6.30 3.88
N PRO A 128 5.07 -5.37 4.63
CA PRO A 128 3.81 -4.73 4.23
C PRO A 128 4.04 -3.84 3.01
N PRO A 129 3.38 -4.08 1.86
CA PRO A 129 3.66 -3.34 0.64
C PRO A 129 3.13 -1.90 0.63
N ALA A 130 2.01 -1.64 1.30
CA ALA A 130 1.26 -0.39 1.16
C ALA A 130 2.07 0.86 1.56
N ASP A 131 2.76 0.81 2.70
CA ASP A 131 3.57 1.94 3.17
C ASP A 131 4.77 2.19 2.24
N LEU A 132 5.41 1.14 1.73
CA LEU A 132 6.52 1.24 0.77
C LEU A 132 6.07 1.86 -0.56
N GLU A 133 4.95 1.38 -1.10
CA GLU A 133 4.36 1.90 -2.34
C GLU A 133 3.97 3.36 -2.20
N SER A 134 3.39 3.73 -1.06
CA SER A 134 3.07 5.12 -0.73
C SER A 134 4.32 5.99 -0.62
N ALA A 135 5.38 5.49 0.00
CA ALA A 135 6.66 6.21 0.10
C ALA A 135 7.30 6.40 -1.29
N ILE A 136 7.30 5.35 -2.13
CA ILE A 136 7.84 5.44 -3.49
C ILE A 136 7.05 6.45 -4.33
N THR A 137 5.72 6.39 -4.29
CA THR A 137 4.86 7.30 -5.06
C THR A 137 4.81 8.73 -4.51
N SER A 138 5.44 9.01 -3.37
CA SER A 138 5.68 10.38 -2.91
C SER A 138 6.77 11.12 -3.73
N ASP A 139 7.65 10.39 -4.41
CA ASP A 139 8.58 10.95 -5.38
C ASP A 139 7.85 11.20 -6.72
N ARG A 140 8.04 12.39 -7.30
CA ARG A 140 7.35 12.84 -8.52
C ARG A 140 7.60 11.93 -9.73
N LEU A 141 8.70 11.18 -9.74
CA LEU A 141 9.01 10.25 -10.83
C LEU A 141 7.99 9.12 -10.93
N PHE A 142 7.36 8.72 -9.82
CA PHE A 142 6.51 7.53 -9.78
C PHE A 142 5.03 7.89 -9.58
N SER A 143 4.23 7.68 -10.62
CA SER A 143 2.78 7.89 -10.55
C SER A 143 2.05 6.74 -9.84
N GLN A 144 2.53 5.50 -10.05
CA GLN A 144 1.98 4.28 -9.45
C GLN A 144 3.12 3.30 -9.18
N CYS A 145 2.99 2.49 -8.13
CA CYS A 145 4.00 1.50 -7.78
C CYS A 145 3.35 0.27 -7.15
N MET A 146 3.83 -0.90 -7.53
CA MET A 146 3.53 -2.17 -6.87
C MET A 146 4.85 -2.85 -6.52
N VAL A 147 5.06 -3.14 -5.24
CA VAL A 147 6.20 -3.93 -4.79
C VAL A 147 5.87 -5.42 -4.85
N VAL A 148 6.89 -6.23 -5.16
CA VAL A 148 6.82 -7.67 -5.30
C VAL A 148 8.00 -8.34 -4.61
N GLY A 149 7.87 -9.57 -4.17
CA GLY A 149 8.95 -10.28 -3.46
C GLY A 149 8.51 -11.57 -2.78
N ASP A 150 7.27 -12.04 -3.02
CA ASP A 150 6.80 -13.32 -2.45
C ASP A 150 7.71 -14.47 -2.90
N ASP A 151 8.21 -15.24 -1.94
CA ASP A 151 9.17 -16.34 -2.14
C ASP A 151 10.44 -15.95 -2.93
N ARG A 152 10.77 -14.66 -2.95
CA ARG A 152 11.95 -14.12 -3.64
C ARG A 152 13.01 -13.64 -2.64
N PRO A 153 14.30 -13.59 -3.04
CA PRO A 153 15.40 -13.24 -2.12
C PRO A 153 15.45 -11.76 -1.71
N PHE A 154 14.67 -10.91 -2.34
CA PHE A 154 14.59 -9.48 -2.04
C PHE A 154 13.30 -8.86 -2.63
N ILE A 155 12.99 -7.66 -2.17
CA ILE A 155 11.88 -6.86 -2.70
C ILE A 155 12.30 -6.17 -4.00
N ALA A 156 11.43 -6.25 -5.01
CA ALA A 156 11.54 -5.48 -6.25
C ALA A 156 10.27 -4.64 -6.45
N ALA A 157 10.30 -3.72 -7.41
CA ALA A 157 9.16 -2.87 -7.74
C ALA A 157 8.84 -2.90 -9.23
N VAL A 158 7.54 -2.80 -9.54
CA VAL A 158 7.02 -2.39 -10.84
C VAL A 158 6.45 -1.00 -10.65
N ALA A 159 6.91 -0.01 -11.42
CA ALA A 159 6.54 1.38 -11.24
C ALA A 159 6.13 2.04 -12.56
N VAL A 160 4.98 2.71 -12.52
CA VAL A 160 4.55 3.60 -13.60
C VAL A 160 5.21 4.94 -13.39
N VAL A 161 5.94 5.38 -14.40
CA VAL A 161 6.72 6.62 -14.37
C VAL A 161 5.85 7.78 -14.86
N ASN A 162 5.97 8.93 -14.19
CA ASN A 162 5.35 10.17 -14.66
C ASN A 162 6.04 10.63 -15.95
N PRO A 163 5.32 10.82 -17.07
CA PRO A 163 5.92 11.14 -18.35
C PRO A 163 6.74 12.44 -18.37
N ASP A 164 6.35 13.46 -17.61
CA ASP A 164 7.06 14.73 -17.61
C ASP A 164 8.35 14.65 -16.78
N GLU A 165 8.30 13.98 -15.62
CA GLU A 165 9.50 13.71 -14.84
C GLU A 165 10.46 12.75 -15.58
N PHE A 166 9.94 11.79 -16.35
CA PHE A 166 10.74 10.93 -17.20
C PHE A 166 11.55 11.73 -18.23
N LYS A 167 10.90 12.69 -18.92
CA LYS A 167 11.58 13.59 -19.86
C LYS A 167 12.69 14.38 -19.17
N THR A 168 12.41 14.90 -17.96
CA THR A 168 13.39 15.65 -17.17
C THR A 168 14.61 14.79 -16.83
N VAL A 169 14.39 13.58 -16.31
CA VAL A 169 15.47 12.66 -15.95
C VAL A 169 16.25 12.20 -17.18
N CYS A 170 15.58 11.94 -18.31
CA CYS A 170 16.25 11.63 -19.57
C CYS A 170 17.15 12.76 -20.02
N GLY A 171 16.68 14.02 -19.93
CA GLY A 171 17.50 15.19 -20.25
C GLY A 171 18.75 15.31 -19.37
N GLU A 172 18.63 15.06 -18.08
CA GLU A 172 19.78 15.03 -17.14
C GLU A 172 20.79 13.94 -17.45
N LEU A 173 20.34 12.82 -18.00
CA LEU A 173 21.16 11.64 -18.33
C LEU A 173 21.65 11.60 -19.79
N GLY A 174 21.24 12.56 -20.63
CA GLY A 174 21.54 12.56 -22.06
C GLY A 174 20.83 11.46 -22.84
N LEU A 175 19.68 10.96 -22.36
CA LEU A 175 18.84 9.97 -22.99
C LEU A 175 17.72 10.60 -23.80
N ASP A 176 17.27 9.90 -24.83
CA ASP A 176 16.15 10.34 -25.67
C ASP A 176 14.81 9.82 -25.09
N PRO A 177 13.94 10.69 -24.54
CA PRO A 177 12.67 10.26 -23.95
C PRO A 177 11.66 9.72 -24.96
N ALA A 178 11.87 9.95 -26.25
CA ALA A 178 11.01 9.40 -27.31
C ALA A 178 11.30 7.93 -27.60
N LYS A 179 12.44 7.40 -27.14
CA LYS A 179 12.81 5.99 -27.32
C LYS A 179 12.34 5.15 -26.15
N PRO A 180 11.50 4.11 -26.39
CA PRO A 180 11.05 3.20 -25.31
C PRO A 180 12.20 2.53 -24.55
N GLU A 181 13.34 2.30 -25.23
CA GLU A 181 14.53 1.69 -24.65
C GLU A 181 15.14 2.54 -23.52
N SER A 182 14.91 3.85 -23.53
CA SER A 182 15.42 4.75 -22.48
C SER A 182 14.89 4.40 -21.08
N LEU A 183 13.69 3.81 -20.97
CA LEU A 183 13.18 3.27 -19.70
C LEU A 183 13.98 2.07 -19.16
N GLN A 184 14.61 1.33 -20.07
CA GLN A 184 15.41 0.14 -19.75
C GLN A 184 16.91 0.46 -19.66
N ASP A 185 17.31 1.71 -19.95
CA ASP A 185 18.71 2.14 -19.88
C ASP A 185 19.25 1.97 -18.45
N PRO A 186 20.46 1.40 -18.29
CA PRO A 186 21.06 1.21 -16.96
C PRO A 186 21.23 2.49 -16.15
N ALA A 187 21.49 3.64 -16.80
CA ALA A 187 21.62 4.93 -16.13
C ALA A 187 20.25 5.40 -15.59
N PHE A 188 19.19 5.26 -16.37
CA PHE A 188 17.83 5.57 -15.91
C PHE A 188 17.41 4.66 -14.76
N ARG A 189 17.59 3.34 -14.88
CA ARG A 189 17.28 2.38 -13.82
C ARG A 189 18.02 2.70 -12.52
N LYS A 190 19.31 3.07 -12.61
CA LYS A 190 20.11 3.48 -11.46
C LYS A 190 19.56 4.76 -10.81
N ALA A 191 19.17 5.75 -11.62
CA ALA A 191 18.53 6.98 -11.13
C ALA A 191 17.21 6.69 -10.44
N ALA A 192 16.35 5.86 -11.04
CA ALA A 192 15.08 5.44 -10.46
C ALA A 192 15.28 4.71 -9.11
N LEU A 193 16.21 3.75 -9.05
CA LEU A 193 16.54 3.04 -7.80
C LEU A 193 17.11 3.96 -6.71
N LYS A 194 17.91 4.96 -7.09
CA LYS A 194 18.39 5.96 -6.14
C LYS A 194 17.25 6.76 -5.53
N ARG A 195 16.26 7.17 -6.33
CA ARG A 195 15.06 7.88 -5.85
C ARG A 195 14.20 7.00 -4.95
N ILE A 196 13.96 5.74 -5.33
CA ILE A 196 13.29 4.74 -4.49
C ILE A 196 13.99 4.62 -3.13
N LYS A 197 15.31 4.44 -3.14
CA LYS A 197 16.09 4.31 -1.90
C LYS A 197 15.99 5.56 -1.02
N THR A 198 15.94 6.75 -1.61
CA THR A 198 15.78 8.01 -0.88
C THR A 198 14.40 8.11 -0.24
N SER A 199 13.32 7.81 -0.99
CA SER A 199 11.96 7.88 -0.48
C SER A 199 11.65 6.80 0.56
N THR A 200 12.39 5.68 0.51
CA THR A 200 12.23 4.55 1.45
C THR A 200 13.31 4.50 2.54
N ALA A 201 14.07 5.56 2.78
CA ALA A 201 15.17 5.58 3.75
C ALA A 201 14.76 5.28 5.20
N GLY A 202 13.49 5.47 5.55
CA GLY A 202 12.93 5.15 6.87
C GLY A 202 12.52 3.69 7.07
N PHE A 203 12.64 2.84 6.03
CA PHE A 203 12.25 1.43 6.09
C PHE A 203 13.44 0.52 6.37
N PRO A 204 13.21 -0.67 6.94
CA PRO A 204 14.26 -1.68 7.08
C PRO A 204 14.88 -2.06 5.72
N ASN A 205 16.19 -2.30 5.70
CA ASN A 205 16.93 -2.58 4.46
C ASN A 205 16.39 -3.79 3.66
N TYR A 206 15.82 -4.78 4.34
CA TYR A 206 15.22 -5.95 3.68
C TYR A 206 13.95 -5.62 2.92
N GLY A 207 13.22 -4.55 3.32
CA GLY A 207 12.01 -4.08 2.66
C GLY A 207 12.27 -3.13 1.49
N VAL A 208 13.47 -2.54 1.37
CA VAL A 208 13.78 -1.59 0.30
C VAL A 208 13.95 -2.31 -1.04
N PRO A 209 13.23 -1.90 -2.12
CA PRO A 209 13.39 -2.51 -3.44
C PRO A 209 14.82 -2.43 -3.96
N ARG A 210 15.37 -3.59 -4.37
CA ARG A 210 16.75 -3.69 -4.93
C ARG A 210 16.76 -3.61 -6.45
N GLN A 211 15.61 -3.83 -7.09
CA GLN A 211 15.42 -3.76 -8.53
C GLN A 211 14.09 -3.09 -8.84
N VAL A 212 13.99 -2.45 -10.02
CA VAL A 212 12.77 -1.83 -10.49
C VAL A 212 12.58 -2.08 -11.99
N HIS A 213 11.35 -2.43 -12.36
CA HIS A 213 10.88 -2.33 -13.74
C HIS A 213 10.06 -1.04 -13.86
N CYS A 214 10.45 -0.19 -14.80
CA CYS A 214 9.75 1.07 -15.09
C CYS A 214 8.93 0.94 -16.36
N THR A 215 7.72 1.49 -16.35
CA THR A 215 6.82 1.55 -17.51
C THR A 215 6.15 2.92 -17.58
N LEU A 216 5.72 3.33 -18.77
CA LEU A 216 4.83 4.49 -18.99
C LEU A 216 3.36 4.08 -19.11
N ASP A 217 3.08 2.77 -19.12
CA ASP A 217 1.72 2.24 -19.21
C ASP A 217 0.98 2.42 -17.89
N ALA A 218 0.15 3.45 -17.80
CA ALA A 218 -0.64 3.73 -16.61
C ALA A 218 -1.62 2.57 -16.31
N TRP A 219 -1.79 2.25 -15.02
CA TRP A 219 -2.84 1.33 -14.57
C TRP A 219 -4.13 2.10 -14.40
N THR A 220 -5.20 1.61 -15.02
CA THR A 220 -6.49 2.30 -15.07
C THR A 220 -7.64 1.33 -14.79
N ILE A 221 -8.84 1.90 -14.62
CA ILE A 221 -10.08 1.11 -14.55
C ILE A 221 -10.35 0.46 -15.90
N ASP A 222 -10.11 1.20 -16.99
CA ASP A 222 -10.43 0.77 -18.35
C ASP A 222 -9.58 -0.42 -18.83
N ASN A 223 -8.28 -0.44 -18.44
CA ASN A 223 -7.42 -1.61 -18.74
C ASN A 223 -7.54 -2.73 -17.69
N GLY A 224 -8.47 -2.59 -16.75
CA GLY A 224 -8.81 -3.60 -15.77
C GLY A 224 -7.83 -3.76 -14.61
N LEU A 225 -6.75 -2.95 -14.53
CA LEU A 225 -5.72 -3.07 -13.51
C LEU A 225 -6.07 -2.36 -12.21
N LEU A 226 -7.07 -1.46 -12.23
CA LEU A 226 -7.65 -0.84 -11.04
C LEU A 226 -9.11 -1.25 -10.84
N THR A 227 -9.55 -1.18 -9.59
CA THR A 227 -10.98 -1.25 -9.27
C THR A 227 -11.66 0.10 -9.56
N PRO A 228 -13.02 0.19 -9.59
CA PRO A 228 -13.73 1.47 -9.69
C PRO A 228 -13.37 2.48 -8.58
N THR A 229 -12.86 1.99 -7.44
CA THR A 229 -12.37 2.81 -6.32
C THR A 229 -10.87 3.07 -6.38
N LEU A 230 -10.25 2.89 -7.56
CA LEU A 230 -8.82 3.12 -7.85
C LEU A 230 -7.85 2.26 -7.04
N LYS A 231 -8.29 1.12 -6.48
CA LYS A 231 -7.41 0.16 -5.81
C LYS A 231 -6.76 -0.77 -6.84
N MET A 232 -5.47 -1.06 -6.67
CA MET A 232 -4.73 -1.97 -7.53
C MET A 232 -5.28 -3.40 -7.45
N LYS A 233 -5.49 -4.01 -8.62
CA LYS A 233 -5.76 -5.45 -8.74
C LYS A 233 -4.41 -6.19 -8.86
N ARG A 234 -3.72 -6.35 -7.73
CA ARG A 234 -2.35 -6.86 -7.65
C ARG A 234 -2.09 -8.10 -8.49
N ASN A 235 -3.02 -9.07 -8.45
CA ASN A 235 -2.88 -10.32 -9.22
C ASN A 235 -2.84 -10.06 -10.73
N LEU A 236 -3.68 -9.15 -11.25
CA LEU A 236 -3.71 -8.81 -12.67
C LEU A 236 -2.47 -8.02 -13.09
N ILE A 237 -1.99 -7.11 -12.25
CA ILE A 237 -0.74 -6.38 -12.49
C ILE A 237 0.43 -7.38 -12.51
N ARG A 238 0.50 -8.30 -11.55
CA ARG A 238 1.53 -9.36 -11.50
C ARG A 238 1.50 -10.23 -12.75
N GLN A 239 0.33 -10.64 -13.22
CA GLN A 239 0.17 -11.40 -14.47
C GLN A 239 0.67 -10.62 -15.68
N ARG A 240 0.29 -9.35 -15.80
CA ARG A 240 0.69 -8.48 -16.92
C ARG A 240 2.22 -8.34 -17.02
N TYR A 241 2.90 -8.20 -15.90
CA TYR A 241 4.36 -7.97 -15.83
C TYR A 241 5.15 -9.21 -15.38
N THR A 242 4.62 -10.41 -15.60
CA THR A 242 5.27 -11.66 -15.13
C THR A 242 6.69 -11.83 -15.67
N ALA A 243 6.89 -11.57 -16.96
CA ALA A 243 8.20 -11.70 -17.61
C ALA A 243 9.21 -10.69 -17.05
N GLU A 244 8.80 -9.44 -16.93
CA GLU A 244 9.61 -8.34 -16.42
C GLU A 244 9.95 -8.54 -14.94
N ILE A 245 8.99 -8.98 -14.14
CA ILE A 245 9.20 -9.30 -12.72
C ILE A 245 10.23 -10.42 -12.60
N ASN A 246 10.12 -11.52 -13.35
CA ASN A 246 11.09 -12.60 -13.31
C ASN A 246 12.49 -12.13 -13.71
N ALA A 247 12.60 -11.33 -14.75
CA ALA A 247 13.88 -10.78 -15.20
C ALA A 247 14.60 -9.92 -14.14
N LEU A 248 13.86 -9.30 -13.19
CA LEU A 248 14.47 -8.55 -12.08
C LEU A 248 15.27 -9.46 -11.13
N TYR A 249 14.92 -10.73 -11.04
CA TYR A 249 15.57 -11.69 -10.14
C TYR A 249 16.65 -12.52 -10.85
N ASP A 250 16.61 -12.65 -12.18
CA ASP A 250 17.59 -13.43 -12.97
C ASP A 250 19.00 -12.79 -12.96
N THR A 251 19.09 -11.51 -12.67
CA THR A 251 20.37 -10.77 -12.63
C THR A 251 21.30 -11.19 -11.49
N LEU A 252 20.85 -12.00 -10.52
CA LEU A 252 21.67 -12.50 -9.42
C LEU A 252 22.28 -13.91 -9.68
N VAL A 253 21.75 -14.64 -10.67
CA VAL A 253 22.25 -16.01 -10.98
C VAL A 253 23.57 -15.98 -11.75
N LYS A 254 24.00 -14.82 -12.21
CA LYS A 254 25.22 -14.63 -13.03
C LYS A 254 26.42 -14.01 -12.29
N ARG A 255 26.44 -14.11 -10.95
CA ARG A 255 27.65 -13.72 -10.18
C ARG A 255 28.21 -14.86 -9.35
#